data_b46b8618c2bd4c4f5582fedc6289a27d
#
_entry.id   b46b8618c2bd4c4f5582fedc6289a27d
#
_cell.length_a   1.000
_cell.length_b   1.000
_cell.length_c   1.000
_cell.angle_alpha   90.00
_cell.angle_beta   90.00
_cell.angle_gamma   90.00
#
_symmetry.space_group_name_H-M   'P 1'
#
loop_
_entity.id
_entity.type
_entity.pdbx_description
1 polymer ?
#
loop_
_entity_poly.entity_id
_entity_poly.type
_entity_poly.pdbx_seq_one_letter_code
_entity_poly.pdbx_strand_id
1 'polypeptide(L)'
;VIDGGNAAEVAIDARRHWGQVIDAYSPKMRREENCVDQLKSIGVRADEITHVLQSHLHLDHTGAIGRFPNATHYVQRVEYEYAFNPDWFSAGAYIRSDFDKPKLKWHFLEGEKTDDFDLFGDGAIRMIFTPGHAPGHQSFLINLQSTGPVLLCIDAAYTLDHWENRALPGLVTSSSDAARSVQKLHMIADQTRAVVVTGHDPDHWRSFKHAPSEYYD
;
A
#
# COMPACT_ATOMS: atom_id res chain seq x y z
N VAL A 1 -4.78 3.53 -8.92
CA VAL A 1 -4.71 2.32 -8.06
C VAL A 1 -3.76 2.62 -6.92
N ILE A 2 -4.16 2.31 -5.70
CA ILE A 2 -3.30 2.34 -4.51
C ILE A 2 -3.00 0.89 -4.14
N ASP A 3 -1.73 0.52 -4.12
CA ASP A 3 -1.21 -0.82 -3.98
C ASP A 3 -1.91 -1.86 -4.90
N GLY A 4 -1.53 -3.08 -4.86
CA GLY A 4 -2.09 -4.12 -5.72
C GLY A 4 -2.30 -5.47 -5.04
N GLY A 5 -2.12 -5.51 -3.73
CA GLY A 5 -2.12 -6.78 -3.02
C GLY A 5 -1.00 -7.70 -3.48
N ASN A 6 -1.21 -8.99 -3.37
CA ASN A 6 -0.25 -9.98 -3.85
C ASN A 6 -0.16 -10.01 -5.39
N ALA A 7 1.01 -10.32 -5.90
CA ALA A 7 1.20 -10.59 -7.33
C ALA A 7 0.36 -11.77 -7.81
N ALA A 8 -0.14 -11.73 -9.05
CA ALA A 8 -0.98 -12.78 -9.62
C ALA A 8 -0.28 -14.16 -9.63
N GLU A 9 1.03 -14.18 -9.71
CA GLU A 9 1.89 -15.37 -9.67
C GLU A 9 1.75 -16.16 -8.36
N VAL A 10 1.40 -15.50 -7.27
CA VAL A 10 1.17 -16.11 -5.95
C VAL A 10 0.01 -17.12 -6.01
N ALA A 11 -1.06 -16.78 -6.73
CA ALA A 11 -2.21 -17.67 -6.92
C ALA A 11 -1.90 -18.89 -7.83
N ILE A 12 -0.79 -18.84 -8.58
CA ILE A 12 -0.36 -19.94 -9.46
C ILE A 12 0.59 -20.88 -8.71
N ASP A 13 1.65 -20.33 -8.14
CA ASP A 13 2.66 -21.07 -7.38
C ASP A 13 3.39 -20.09 -6.44
N ALA A 14 2.85 -19.93 -5.23
CA ALA A 14 3.40 -19.03 -4.23
C ALA A 14 4.84 -19.41 -3.83
N ARG A 15 5.16 -20.70 -3.74
CA ARG A 15 6.52 -21.17 -3.38
C ARG A 15 7.54 -20.80 -4.45
N ARG A 16 7.17 -20.93 -5.71
CA ARG A 16 8.05 -20.55 -6.82
C ARG A 16 8.26 -19.03 -6.85
N HIS A 17 7.22 -18.26 -6.54
CA HIS A 17 7.28 -16.79 -6.62
C HIS A 17 7.96 -16.16 -5.41
N TRP A 18 7.60 -16.59 -4.20
CA TRP A 18 8.11 -16.04 -2.94
C TRP A 18 9.34 -16.79 -2.36
N GLY A 19 9.62 -18.01 -2.86
CA GLY A 19 10.71 -18.80 -2.32
C GLY A 19 10.44 -19.26 -0.89
N GLN A 20 11.45 -19.13 -0.03
CA GLN A 20 11.38 -19.60 1.37
C GLN A 20 10.43 -18.79 2.26
N VAL A 21 10.07 -17.59 1.87
CA VAL A 21 9.11 -16.74 2.63
C VAL A 21 7.76 -17.43 2.81
N ILE A 22 7.40 -18.36 1.92
CA ILE A 22 6.18 -19.17 2.04
C ILE A 22 6.11 -19.98 3.34
N ASP A 23 7.25 -20.26 3.97
CA ASP A 23 7.30 -21.01 5.21
C ASP A 23 6.87 -20.16 6.43
N ALA A 24 6.91 -18.82 6.28
CA ALA A 24 6.41 -17.88 7.28
C ALA A 24 4.97 -17.39 6.97
N TYR A 25 4.61 -17.36 5.69
CA TYR A 25 3.30 -16.85 5.23
C TYR A 25 2.60 -17.90 4.36
N SER A 26 1.31 -18.12 4.62
CA SER A 26 0.47 -19.03 3.84
C SER A 26 -0.60 -18.26 3.08
N PRO A 27 -0.30 -17.72 1.91
CA PRO A 27 -1.27 -16.94 1.16
C PRO A 27 -2.43 -17.81 0.70
N LYS A 28 -3.65 -17.31 0.86
CA LYS A 28 -4.86 -17.92 0.33
C LYS A 28 -5.40 -16.97 -0.73
N MET A 29 -5.04 -17.23 -1.99
CA MET A 29 -5.40 -16.36 -3.11
C MET A 29 -5.87 -17.21 -4.29
N ARG A 30 -7.04 -16.91 -4.83
CA ARG A 30 -7.53 -17.44 -6.08
C ARG A 30 -7.00 -16.60 -7.25
N ARG A 31 -6.98 -17.19 -8.45
CA ARG A 31 -6.42 -16.51 -9.64
C ARG A 31 -7.10 -15.20 -9.96
N GLU A 32 -8.42 -15.18 -9.82
CA GLU A 32 -9.26 -14.00 -10.09
C GLU A 32 -9.18 -12.91 -9.02
N GLU A 33 -8.48 -13.14 -7.90
CA GLU A 33 -8.35 -12.16 -6.82
C GLU A 33 -7.17 -11.20 -7.02
N ASN A 34 -6.42 -11.32 -8.10
CA ASN A 34 -5.40 -10.32 -8.44
C ASN A 34 -6.01 -8.97 -8.83
N CYS A 35 -5.26 -7.91 -8.61
CA CYS A 35 -5.69 -6.53 -8.82
C CYS A 35 -6.29 -6.28 -10.22
N VAL A 36 -5.68 -6.84 -11.28
CA VAL A 36 -6.13 -6.60 -12.67
C VAL A 36 -7.49 -7.24 -12.92
N ASP A 37 -7.68 -8.50 -12.49
CA ASP A 37 -8.94 -9.21 -12.69
C ASP A 37 -10.06 -8.60 -11.81
N GLN A 38 -9.74 -8.13 -10.61
CA GLN A 38 -10.69 -7.41 -9.77
C GLN A 38 -11.16 -6.10 -10.41
N LEU A 39 -10.25 -5.29 -10.95
CA LEU A 39 -10.61 -4.07 -11.69
C LEU A 39 -11.45 -4.39 -12.91
N LYS A 40 -11.11 -5.44 -13.67
CA LYS A 40 -11.88 -5.88 -14.81
C LYS A 40 -13.30 -6.30 -14.43
N SER A 41 -13.49 -6.93 -13.27
CA SER A 41 -14.82 -7.37 -12.80
C SER A 41 -15.79 -6.21 -12.56
N ILE A 42 -15.27 -5.01 -12.29
CA ILE A 42 -16.03 -3.77 -12.13
C ILE A 42 -16.01 -2.89 -13.38
N GLY A 43 -15.55 -3.43 -14.54
CA GLY A 43 -15.57 -2.73 -15.82
C GLY A 43 -14.38 -1.81 -16.10
N VAL A 44 -13.36 -1.79 -15.24
CA VAL A 44 -12.16 -0.96 -15.42
C VAL A 44 -11.10 -1.75 -16.18
N ARG A 45 -10.61 -1.20 -17.28
CA ARG A 45 -9.59 -1.84 -18.11
C ARG A 45 -8.19 -1.44 -17.66
N ALA A 46 -7.22 -2.33 -17.85
CA ALA A 46 -5.83 -2.09 -17.46
C ALA A 46 -5.19 -0.87 -18.17
N ASP A 47 -5.61 -0.57 -19.40
CA ASP A 47 -5.08 0.57 -20.17
C ASP A 47 -5.68 1.92 -19.76
N GLU A 48 -6.72 1.93 -18.92
CA GLU A 48 -7.32 3.13 -18.34
C GLU A 48 -6.59 3.59 -17.07
N ILE A 49 -5.81 2.70 -16.44
CA ILE A 49 -5.05 3.05 -15.24
C ILE A 49 -3.80 3.83 -15.61
N THR A 50 -3.72 5.06 -15.11
CA THR A 50 -2.62 6.01 -15.38
C THR A 50 -1.70 6.24 -14.18
N HIS A 51 -2.15 5.90 -12.96
CA HIS A 51 -1.41 6.11 -11.72
C HIS A 51 -1.46 4.85 -10.87
N VAL A 52 -0.30 4.37 -10.44
CA VAL A 52 -0.14 3.32 -9.43
C VAL A 52 0.64 3.92 -8.27
N LEU A 53 -0.01 4.04 -7.12
CA LEU A 53 0.56 4.62 -5.92
C LEU A 53 0.98 3.48 -5.00
N GLN A 54 2.26 3.34 -4.76
CA GLN A 54 2.79 2.31 -3.87
C GLN A 54 3.00 2.88 -2.49
N SER A 55 2.38 2.26 -1.49
CA SER A 55 2.64 2.59 -0.09
C SER A 55 4.08 2.25 0.29
N HIS A 56 4.52 1.07 -0.08
CA HIS A 56 5.86 0.52 0.04
C HIS A 56 6.01 -0.72 -0.87
N LEU A 57 7.15 -1.42 -0.83
CA LEU A 57 7.47 -2.49 -1.79
C LEU A 57 7.49 -3.89 -1.16
N HIS A 58 6.74 -4.12 -0.08
CA HIS A 58 6.57 -5.48 0.43
C HIS A 58 5.67 -6.33 -0.49
N LEU A 59 5.84 -7.62 -0.38
CA LEU A 59 5.32 -8.67 -1.27
C LEU A 59 3.80 -8.66 -1.45
N ASP A 60 3.07 -8.18 -0.48
CA ASP A 60 1.60 -8.11 -0.46
C ASP A 60 1.03 -6.74 -0.88
N HIS A 61 1.88 -5.83 -1.37
CA HIS A 61 1.50 -4.52 -1.91
C HIS A 61 1.88 -4.34 -3.39
N THR A 62 2.79 -5.18 -3.91
CA THR A 62 3.43 -4.99 -5.22
C THR A 62 2.65 -5.56 -6.42
N GLY A 63 1.48 -6.16 -6.19
CA GLY A 63 0.71 -6.85 -7.23
C GLY A 63 0.28 -6.02 -8.44
N ALA A 64 0.20 -4.70 -8.29
CA ALA A 64 -0.13 -3.76 -9.37
C ALA A 64 1.06 -3.36 -10.24
N ILE A 65 2.31 -3.53 -9.76
CA ILE A 65 3.50 -3.00 -10.43
C ILE A 65 3.71 -3.66 -11.79
N GLY A 66 3.75 -2.82 -12.85
CA GLY A 66 3.96 -3.26 -14.22
C GLY A 66 2.77 -3.98 -14.85
N ARG A 67 1.58 -3.91 -14.25
CA ARG A 67 0.36 -4.52 -14.78
C ARG A 67 -0.45 -3.55 -15.65
N PHE A 68 -0.16 -2.27 -15.59
CA PHE A 68 -0.90 -1.20 -16.25
C PHE A 68 0.00 -0.48 -17.25
N PRO A 69 -0.21 -0.63 -18.59
CA PRO A 69 0.74 -0.19 -19.60
C PRO A 69 0.92 1.33 -19.67
N ASN A 70 -0.10 2.07 -19.24
CA ASN A 70 -0.09 3.54 -19.29
C ASN A 70 0.28 4.20 -17.94
N ALA A 71 0.48 3.39 -16.90
CA ALA A 71 0.67 3.91 -15.55
C ALA A 71 2.07 4.47 -15.30
N THR A 72 2.10 5.55 -14.52
CA THR A 72 3.28 5.99 -13.77
C THR A 72 3.16 5.45 -12.34
N HIS A 73 4.24 4.86 -11.83
CA HIS A 73 4.30 4.28 -10.50
C HIS A 73 4.94 5.28 -9.54
N TYR A 74 4.22 5.63 -8.48
CA TYR A 74 4.67 6.58 -7.45
C TYR A 74 5.15 5.81 -6.23
N VAL A 75 6.36 6.11 -5.79
CA VAL A 75 6.97 5.47 -4.62
C VAL A 75 7.96 6.42 -3.97
N GLN A 76 8.21 6.27 -2.68
CA GLN A 76 9.30 7.00 -2.03
C GLN A 76 10.65 6.47 -2.55
N ARG A 77 11.58 7.39 -2.90
CA ARG A 77 12.91 7.01 -3.39
C ARG A 77 13.65 6.12 -2.40
N VAL A 78 13.60 6.47 -1.13
CA VAL A 78 14.24 5.69 -0.07
C VAL A 78 13.71 4.27 0.01
N GLU A 79 12.42 4.05 -0.24
CA GLU A 79 11.83 2.71 -0.32
C GLU A 79 12.38 1.92 -1.49
N TYR A 80 12.35 2.54 -2.66
CA TYR A 80 12.84 1.91 -3.88
C TYR A 80 14.31 1.50 -3.76
N GLU A 81 15.16 2.38 -3.27
CA GLU A 81 16.59 2.10 -3.07
C GLU A 81 16.82 1.02 -2.02
N TYR A 82 16.08 1.06 -0.90
CA TYR A 82 16.16 0.05 0.15
C TYR A 82 15.70 -1.33 -0.34
N ALA A 83 14.66 -1.42 -1.13
CA ALA A 83 14.10 -2.66 -1.64
C ALA A 83 15.10 -3.47 -2.49
N PHE A 84 16.11 -2.84 -3.10
CA PHE A 84 17.16 -3.53 -3.83
C PHE A 84 18.26 -4.13 -2.96
N ASN A 85 18.42 -3.63 -1.74
CA ASN A 85 19.44 -4.12 -0.80
C ASN A 85 18.94 -3.98 0.66
N PRO A 86 17.83 -4.66 1.00
CA PRO A 86 17.23 -4.54 2.31
C PRO A 86 18.08 -5.20 3.39
N ASP A 87 17.89 -4.77 4.63
CA ASP A 87 18.49 -5.42 5.78
C ASP A 87 18.03 -6.89 5.90
N TRP A 88 18.87 -7.74 6.40
CA TRP A 88 18.67 -9.20 6.46
C TRP A 88 17.34 -9.61 7.11
N PHE A 89 16.87 -8.88 8.12
CA PHE A 89 15.64 -9.20 8.84
C PHE A 89 14.36 -8.85 8.07
N SER A 90 14.44 -7.91 7.12
CA SER A 90 13.32 -7.49 6.26
C SER A 90 13.40 -8.03 4.83
N ALA A 91 14.54 -8.62 4.44
CA ALA A 91 14.81 -9.05 3.08
C ALA A 91 13.74 -10.00 2.49
N GLY A 92 13.16 -10.85 3.34
CA GLY A 92 12.09 -11.76 2.92
C GLY A 92 10.78 -11.07 2.50
N ALA A 93 10.57 -9.83 2.91
CA ALA A 93 9.37 -9.07 2.54
C ALA A 93 9.45 -8.47 1.11
N TYR A 94 10.63 -8.42 0.50
CA TYR A 94 10.85 -7.81 -0.81
C TYR A 94 11.04 -8.86 -1.90
N ILE A 95 10.08 -8.98 -2.80
CA ILE A 95 10.16 -9.88 -3.96
C ILE A 95 10.64 -9.08 -5.17
N ARG A 96 11.93 -9.11 -5.42
CA ARG A 96 12.58 -8.27 -6.44
C ARG A 96 11.95 -8.38 -7.83
N SER A 97 11.49 -9.56 -8.23
CA SER A 97 10.81 -9.75 -9.52
C SER A 97 9.50 -8.97 -9.67
N ASP A 98 8.92 -8.49 -8.57
CA ASP A 98 7.68 -7.72 -8.62
C ASP A 98 7.90 -6.26 -9.02
N PHE A 99 9.04 -5.68 -8.67
CA PHE A 99 9.33 -4.27 -8.92
C PHE A 99 10.55 -4.00 -9.81
N ASP A 100 11.49 -4.93 -9.94
CA ASP A 100 12.64 -4.84 -10.84
C ASP A 100 12.26 -5.28 -12.26
N LYS A 101 11.41 -4.48 -12.91
CA LYS A 101 10.92 -4.75 -14.26
C LYS A 101 11.40 -3.67 -15.24
N PRO A 102 11.81 -4.04 -16.45
CA PRO A 102 12.25 -3.07 -17.44
C PRO A 102 11.07 -2.16 -17.89
N LYS A 103 11.39 -0.93 -18.24
CA LYS A 103 10.46 0.04 -18.83
C LYS A 103 9.36 0.56 -17.91
N LEU A 104 9.42 0.32 -16.60
CA LEU A 104 8.52 0.96 -15.66
C LEU A 104 8.76 2.47 -15.61
N LYS A 105 7.68 3.23 -15.61
CA LYS A 105 7.75 4.68 -15.38
C LYS A 105 7.61 4.90 -13.89
N TRP A 106 8.69 5.32 -13.23
CA TRP A 106 8.68 5.67 -11.81
C TRP A 106 8.64 7.18 -11.63
N HIS A 107 7.87 7.62 -10.65
CA HIS A 107 7.91 8.95 -10.08
C HIS A 107 8.31 8.81 -8.62
N PHE A 108 9.48 9.33 -8.28
CA PHE A 108 10.03 9.23 -6.93
C PHE A 108 9.64 10.43 -6.08
N LEU A 109 9.14 10.16 -4.89
CA LEU A 109 8.95 11.13 -3.83
C LEU A 109 10.18 11.14 -2.92
N GLU A 110 10.45 12.29 -2.29
CA GLU A 110 11.73 12.55 -1.62
C GLU A 110 11.60 12.59 -0.08
N GLY A 111 10.85 11.68 0.49
CA GLY A 111 10.69 11.54 1.94
C GLY A 111 10.15 12.81 2.59
N GLU A 112 10.84 13.32 3.61
CA GLU A 112 10.41 14.51 4.34
C GLU A 112 10.25 15.77 3.47
N LYS A 113 10.91 15.85 2.33
CA LYS A 113 10.78 16.98 1.40
C LYS A 113 9.44 16.97 0.67
N THR A 114 8.83 15.80 0.52
CA THR A 114 7.52 15.60 -0.08
C THR A 114 6.59 14.90 0.91
N ASP A 115 6.69 15.31 2.18
CA ASP A 115 6.04 14.68 3.33
C ASP A 115 4.51 14.55 3.19
N ASP A 116 3.91 15.43 2.41
CA ASP A 116 2.48 15.49 2.14
C ASP A 116 2.28 15.91 0.68
N PHE A 117 2.40 14.94 -0.21
CA PHE A 117 2.33 15.18 -1.65
C PHE A 117 0.89 15.08 -2.16
N ASP A 118 0.35 16.19 -2.64
CA ASP A 118 -0.95 16.24 -3.32
C ASP A 118 -0.79 15.84 -4.79
N LEU A 119 -1.35 14.69 -5.15
CA LEU A 119 -1.17 14.06 -6.47
C LEU A 119 -1.66 14.95 -7.62
N PHE A 120 -2.80 15.61 -7.44
CA PHE A 120 -3.45 16.42 -8.47
C PHE A 120 -3.44 17.93 -8.17
N GLY A 121 -2.99 18.33 -6.98
CA GLY A 121 -2.98 19.72 -6.53
C GLY A 121 -4.35 20.25 -6.13
N ASP A 122 -5.34 19.38 -5.96
CA ASP A 122 -6.73 19.71 -5.58
C ASP A 122 -7.17 19.09 -4.25
N GLY A 123 -6.26 18.40 -3.59
CA GLY A 123 -6.50 17.72 -2.33
C GLY A 123 -7.24 16.38 -2.45
N ALA A 124 -7.57 15.91 -3.64
CA ALA A 124 -8.33 14.68 -3.83
C ALA A 124 -7.58 13.44 -3.32
N ILE A 125 -6.28 13.34 -3.59
CA ILE A 125 -5.42 12.26 -3.10
C ILE A 125 -4.10 12.85 -2.60
N ARG A 126 -3.83 12.67 -1.32
CA ARG A 126 -2.57 13.08 -0.68
C ARG A 126 -1.79 11.87 -0.22
N MET A 127 -0.52 11.80 -0.59
CA MET A 127 0.43 10.78 -0.17
C MET A 127 1.24 11.32 0.99
N ILE A 128 1.11 10.68 2.14
CA ILE A 128 1.67 11.13 3.42
C ILE A 128 2.84 10.23 3.77
N PHE A 129 4.04 10.78 3.86
CA PHE A 129 5.24 10.02 4.25
C PHE A 129 5.13 9.55 5.70
N THR A 130 5.14 8.24 5.91
CA THR A 130 4.95 7.58 7.22
C THR A 130 5.95 6.45 7.42
N PRO A 131 7.27 6.78 7.46
CA PRO A 131 8.31 5.77 7.61
C PRO A 131 8.22 5.03 8.95
N GLY A 132 8.81 3.85 8.98
CA GLY A 132 8.93 3.06 10.20
C GLY A 132 8.66 1.59 9.99
N HIS A 133 7.50 1.19 9.45
CA HIS A 133 7.26 -0.17 8.98
C HIS A 133 8.28 -0.53 7.89
N ALA A 134 8.34 0.25 6.84
CA ALA A 134 9.41 0.28 5.84
C ALA A 134 10.03 1.69 5.80
N PRO A 135 11.27 1.86 5.32
CA PRO A 135 11.95 3.17 5.35
C PRO A 135 11.24 4.23 4.51
N GLY A 136 10.57 3.82 3.46
CA GLY A 136 9.83 4.71 2.56
C GLY A 136 8.33 4.49 2.58
N HIS A 137 7.79 3.89 3.64
CA HIS A 137 6.34 3.70 3.76
C HIS A 137 5.59 5.03 3.68
N GLN A 138 4.45 5.02 3.01
CA GLN A 138 3.52 6.15 2.95
C GLN A 138 2.07 5.69 3.09
N SER A 139 1.28 6.53 3.72
CA SER A 139 -0.16 6.41 3.90
C SER A 139 -0.89 7.36 2.94
N PHE A 140 -2.22 7.23 2.82
CA PHE A 140 -2.98 8.04 1.87
C PHE A 140 -4.18 8.69 2.54
N LEU A 141 -4.38 9.98 2.30
CA LEU A 141 -5.63 10.67 2.61
C LEU A 141 -6.37 10.92 1.29
N ILE A 142 -7.59 10.39 1.19
CA ILE A 142 -8.43 10.48 0.00
C ILE A 142 -9.67 11.28 0.36
N ASN A 143 -9.94 12.36 -0.35
CA ASN A 143 -11.15 13.14 -0.18
C ASN A 143 -12.19 12.71 -1.21
N LEU A 144 -13.17 11.92 -0.77
CA LEU A 144 -14.28 11.46 -1.58
C LEU A 144 -15.43 12.47 -1.53
N GLN A 145 -16.20 12.55 -2.62
CA GLN A 145 -17.20 13.61 -2.79
C GLN A 145 -18.36 13.50 -1.77
N SER A 146 -18.90 12.31 -1.60
CA SER A 146 -20.05 12.09 -0.72
C SER A 146 -19.62 11.52 0.64
N THR A 147 -18.61 10.67 0.67
CA THR A 147 -18.11 10.02 1.88
C THR A 147 -17.28 10.97 2.74
N GLY A 148 -16.59 11.93 2.10
CA GLY A 148 -15.61 12.79 2.75
C GLY A 148 -14.23 12.15 2.88
N PRO A 149 -13.40 12.59 3.84
CA PRO A 149 -12.02 12.11 3.98
C PRO A 149 -11.94 10.65 4.42
N VAL A 150 -11.09 9.88 3.77
CA VAL A 150 -10.73 8.50 4.12
C VAL A 150 -9.21 8.43 4.28
N LEU A 151 -8.74 7.97 5.44
CA LEU A 151 -7.32 7.80 5.74
C LEU A 151 -6.96 6.32 5.67
N LEU A 152 -6.21 5.95 4.64
CA LEU A 152 -5.63 4.62 4.52
C LEU A 152 -4.29 4.60 5.27
N CYS A 153 -4.27 3.99 6.45
CA CYS A 153 -3.05 3.87 7.26
C CYS A 153 -2.04 2.91 6.64
N ILE A 154 -2.54 1.96 5.84
CA ILE A 154 -1.74 0.86 5.30
C ILE A 154 -1.00 0.17 6.47
N ASP A 155 0.29 -0.05 6.36
CA ASP A 155 1.08 -0.80 7.34
C ASP A 155 1.65 0.05 8.49
N ALA A 156 1.32 1.34 8.53
CA ALA A 156 1.56 2.14 9.73
C ALA A 156 0.68 1.69 10.92
N ALA A 157 -0.51 1.12 10.63
CA ALA A 157 -1.37 0.49 11.62
C ALA A 157 -2.04 -0.75 11.03
N TYR A 158 -1.69 -1.95 11.50
CA TYR A 158 -2.24 -3.21 10.98
C TYR A 158 -3.70 -3.41 11.33
N THR A 159 -4.08 -3.13 12.57
CA THR A 159 -5.42 -3.39 13.08
C THR A 159 -5.99 -2.17 13.77
N LEU A 160 -7.30 -2.17 13.97
CA LEU A 160 -7.98 -1.14 14.75
C LEU A 160 -7.46 -1.06 16.18
N ASP A 161 -7.12 -2.22 16.78
CA ASP A 161 -6.50 -2.28 18.10
C ASP A 161 -5.11 -1.60 18.13
N HIS A 162 -4.28 -1.80 17.09
CA HIS A 162 -3.02 -1.07 16.93
C HIS A 162 -3.25 0.44 16.82
N TRP A 163 -4.26 0.84 16.06
CA TRP A 163 -4.63 2.23 15.91
C TRP A 163 -5.06 2.85 17.24
N GLU A 164 -6.04 2.26 17.91
CA GLU A 164 -6.63 2.81 19.14
C GLU A 164 -5.62 2.86 20.30
N ASN A 165 -4.82 1.82 20.46
CA ASN A 165 -3.83 1.70 21.53
C ASN A 165 -2.44 2.25 21.18
N ARG A 166 -2.27 2.80 19.97
CA ARG A 166 -0.98 3.28 19.45
C ARG A 166 0.12 2.22 19.54
N ALA A 167 -0.25 0.96 19.34
CA ALA A 167 0.70 -0.14 19.27
C ALA A 167 1.39 -0.14 17.89
N LEU A 168 2.59 -0.66 17.84
CA LEU A 168 3.35 -0.72 16.59
C LEU A 168 3.18 -2.09 15.91
N PRO A 169 3.24 -2.16 14.57
CA PRO A 169 3.30 -3.41 13.84
C PRO A 169 4.49 -4.28 14.28
N GLY A 170 4.35 -5.59 14.14
CA GLY A 170 5.41 -6.52 14.52
C GLY A 170 6.65 -6.47 13.61
N LEU A 171 6.50 -6.05 12.36
CA LEU A 171 7.59 -5.83 11.42
C LEU A 171 7.81 -4.32 11.26
N VAL A 172 8.93 -3.81 11.77
CA VAL A 172 9.32 -2.41 11.63
C VAL A 172 10.82 -2.30 11.38
N THR A 173 11.21 -1.38 10.49
CA THR A 173 12.61 -1.02 10.26
C THR A 173 13.09 0.03 11.28
N SER A 174 12.16 0.87 11.78
CA SER A 174 12.43 1.87 12.79
C SER A 174 11.20 2.07 13.69
N SER A 175 11.27 1.62 14.93
CA SER A 175 10.17 1.80 15.90
C SER A 175 9.95 3.29 16.26
N SER A 176 11.01 4.08 16.29
CA SER A 176 10.90 5.52 16.56
C SER A 176 10.17 6.27 15.45
N ASP A 177 10.45 5.92 14.18
CA ASP A 177 9.78 6.53 13.04
C ASP A 177 8.33 6.03 12.94
N ALA A 178 8.09 4.73 13.19
CA ALA A 178 6.74 4.17 13.24
C ALA A 178 5.86 4.89 14.28
N ALA A 179 6.40 5.11 15.49
CA ALA A 179 5.66 5.84 16.52
C ALA A 179 5.33 7.28 16.12
N ARG A 180 6.27 8.00 15.49
CA ARG A 180 6.04 9.35 14.97
C ARG A 180 5.02 9.36 13.83
N SER A 181 5.09 8.37 12.94
CA SER A 181 4.16 8.21 11.82
C SER A 181 2.73 7.96 12.30
N VAL A 182 2.53 7.04 13.25
CA VAL A 182 1.22 6.80 13.87
C VAL A 182 0.68 8.06 14.54
N GLN A 183 1.50 8.77 15.30
CA GLN A 183 1.09 10.03 15.92
C GLN A 183 0.67 11.10 14.90
N LYS A 184 1.41 11.21 13.80
CA LYS A 184 1.09 12.11 12.67
C LYS A 184 -0.26 11.75 12.04
N LEU A 185 -0.50 10.45 11.78
CA LEU A 185 -1.75 9.99 11.22
C LEU A 185 -2.95 10.24 12.15
N HIS A 186 -2.79 10.08 13.47
CA HIS A 186 -3.81 10.47 14.44
C HIS A 186 -4.16 11.96 14.34
N MET A 187 -3.16 12.84 14.28
CA MET A 187 -3.41 14.28 14.13
C MET A 187 -4.18 14.59 12.83
N ILE A 188 -3.83 13.93 11.72
CA ILE A 188 -4.54 14.10 10.44
C ILE A 188 -5.97 13.60 10.55
N ALA A 189 -6.19 12.40 11.12
CA ALA A 189 -7.53 11.85 11.30
C ALA A 189 -8.43 12.75 12.15
N ASP A 190 -7.90 13.29 13.25
CA ASP A 190 -8.63 14.20 14.13
C ASP A 190 -8.98 15.51 13.43
N GLN A 191 -8.03 16.10 12.70
CA GLN A 191 -8.23 17.36 11.98
C GLN A 191 -9.23 17.23 10.83
N THR A 192 -9.18 16.13 10.10
CA THR A 192 -10.00 15.91 8.91
C THR A 192 -11.29 15.16 9.22
N ARG A 193 -11.41 14.54 10.38
CA ARG A 193 -12.47 13.59 10.73
C ARG A 193 -12.58 12.44 9.73
N ALA A 194 -11.43 11.99 9.23
CA ALA A 194 -11.37 10.94 8.24
C ALA A 194 -11.86 9.60 8.79
N VAL A 195 -12.50 8.84 7.91
CA VAL A 195 -12.73 7.41 8.15
C VAL A 195 -11.37 6.71 8.07
N VAL A 196 -10.96 6.07 9.16
CA VAL A 196 -9.66 5.38 9.24
C VAL A 196 -9.79 3.97 8.71
N VAL A 197 -8.88 3.56 7.83
CA VAL A 197 -8.77 2.21 7.29
C VAL A 197 -7.39 1.67 7.64
N THR A 198 -7.36 0.58 8.41
CA THR A 198 -6.15 -0.14 8.82
C THR A 198 -5.73 -1.18 7.77
N GLY A 199 -4.45 -1.59 7.76
CA GLY A 199 -3.88 -2.41 6.69
C GLY A 199 -4.28 -3.89 6.72
N HIS A 200 -4.25 -4.52 7.89
CA HIS A 200 -4.33 -5.98 8.05
C HIS A 200 -5.36 -6.45 9.09
N ASP A 201 -6.51 -5.80 9.14
CA ASP A 201 -7.58 -6.13 10.08
C ASP A 201 -8.77 -6.77 9.33
N PRO A 202 -8.93 -8.10 9.38
CA PRO A 202 -10.01 -8.77 8.66
C PRO A 202 -11.40 -8.44 9.22
N ASP A 203 -11.51 -8.09 10.50
CA ASP A 203 -12.78 -7.74 11.12
C ASP A 203 -13.17 -6.30 10.80
N HIS A 204 -12.22 -5.38 10.87
CA HIS A 204 -12.41 -4.01 10.45
C HIS A 204 -12.72 -3.94 8.94
N TRP A 205 -11.99 -4.70 8.12
CA TRP A 205 -12.22 -4.80 6.67
C TRP A 205 -13.68 -5.17 6.33
N ARG A 206 -14.27 -6.14 7.04
CA ARG A 206 -15.66 -6.56 6.80
C ARG A 206 -16.70 -5.46 7.09
N SER A 207 -16.34 -4.43 7.83
CA SER A 207 -17.24 -3.30 8.14
C SER A 207 -17.38 -2.30 7.00
N PHE A 208 -16.50 -2.36 5.99
CA PHE A 208 -16.51 -1.45 4.84
C PHE A 208 -17.37 -1.95 3.69
N LYS A 209 -17.69 -1.04 2.78
CA LYS A 209 -18.31 -1.36 1.49
C LYS A 209 -17.30 -2.01 0.56
N HIS A 210 -17.72 -3.02 -0.20
CA HIS A 210 -16.85 -3.77 -1.10
C HIS A 210 -17.42 -3.82 -2.51
N ALA A 211 -16.58 -3.52 -3.50
CA ALA A 211 -16.89 -3.74 -4.90
C ALA A 211 -17.12 -5.25 -5.20
N PRO A 212 -17.96 -5.61 -6.17
CA PRO A 212 -18.69 -4.72 -7.09
C PRO A 212 -20.05 -4.23 -6.56
N SER A 213 -20.52 -4.74 -5.41
CA SER A 213 -21.86 -4.46 -4.91
C SER A 213 -22.01 -3.05 -4.32
N GLU A 214 -20.98 -2.57 -3.67
CA GLU A 214 -20.97 -1.27 -2.99
C GLU A 214 -19.62 -0.58 -3.17
N TYR A 215 -19.58 0.74 -3.02
CA TYR A 215 -18.35 1.55 -3.06
C TYR A 215 -18.52 2.84 -2.25
N TYR A 216 -17.42 3.53 -2.06
CA TYR A 216 -17.36 4.87 -1.49
C TYR A 216 -17.09 5.89 -2.61
N ASP A 217 -17.72 7.05 -2.56
CA ASP A 217 -17.62 8.14 -3.54
C ASP A 217 -17.45 9.52 -2.88
#